data_b063ed418cfe69e2f76db718b21a1cd6
#
_entry.id   b063ed418cfe69e2f76db718b21a1cd6
#
_cell.length_a   1.000
_cell.length_b   1.000
_cell.length_c   1.000
_cell.angle_alpha   90.00
_cell.angle_beta   90.00
_cell.angle_gamma   90.00
#
_symmetry.space_group_name_H-M   'P 1'
#
loop_
_entity.id
_entity.type
_entity.pdbx_description
1 polymer ?
#
loop_
_entity_poly.entity_id
_entity_poly.type
_entity_poly.pdbx_seq_one_letter_code
_entity_poly.pdbx_strand_id
1 'polypeptide(L)'
;MARALKQKTMTHPNHESCDHCGHHHELRVEGLQVRYREVEALNGVSMSTSCGSCVALIGPNGAGKSTLLKAIAGLLPVSGGRILWRGTKVAKWSREIAYLPQRENVDWDFPITVRGVVRMGRYPQAGWWRPFSADDETAIQRAIEWMDLAELGDRQISALSGGQQQRVFLARALAQEAHVLLLDEPFTGLDRTSKNALAKTLRNLTEEGRLVIASHHDLDTVRDIYDEVLLLNHKPIAFGPVAEIFTGEQIEKTFATGAVAGKEQA
;
A
#
# COMPACT_ATOMS: atom_id res chain seq x y z
N MET A 1 -34.02 -24.82 -10.46
CA MET A 1 -33.44 -25.10 -9.15
C MET A 1 -31.98 -24.64 -9.18
N ALA A 2 -31.70 -23.41 -8.75
CA ALA A 2 -30.36 -22.79 -8.72
C ALA A 2 -29.78 -23.03 -7.32
N ARG A 3 -28.66 -23.75 -7.27
CA ARG A 3 -27.89 -24.02 -6.04
C ARG A 3 -27.06 -22.80 -5.72
N ALA A 4 -27.46 -22.06 -4.69
CA ALA A 4 -26.66 -20.99 -4.12
C ALA A 4 -25.39 -21.56 -3.49
N LEU A 5 -24.24 -21.20 -4.03
CA LEU A 5 -22.93 -21.41 -3.42
C LEU A 5 -22.83 -20.49 -2.19
N LYS A 6 -22.95 -21.07 -1.01
CA LYS A 6 -22.60 -20.42 0.25
C LYS A 6 -21.09 -20.16 0.25
N GLN A 7 -20.71 -18.90 0.11
CA GLN A 7 -19.36 -18.44 0.44
C GLN A 7 -19.10 -18.70 1.92
N LYS A 8 -18.20 -19.62 2.18
CA LYS A 8 -17.67 -19.93 3.50
C LYS A 8 -16.72 -18.77 3.88
N THR A 9 -17.17 -17.89 4.74
CA THR A 9 -16.31 -16.91 5.41
C THR A 9 -15.29 -17.69 6.23
N MET A 10 -14.05 -17.76 5.76
CA MET A 10 -12.93 -18.24 6.56
C MET A 10 -12.58 -17.14 7.57
N THR A 11 -12.91 -17.41 8.81
CA THR A 11 -12.39 -16.67 9.96
C THR A 11 -10.94 -17.11 10.14
N HIS A 12 -9.98 -16.19 9.96
CA HIS A 12 -8.58 -16.41 10.31
C HIS A 12 -8.47 -16.62 11.83
N PRO A 13 -7.76 -17.67 12.30
CA PRO A 13 -7.43 -17.83 13.70
C PRO A 13 -6.27 -16.86 14.05
N ASN A 14 -6.46 -16.10 15.12
CA ASN A 14 -5.49 -15.23 15.79
C ASN A 14 -5.17 -13.88 15.16
N HIS A 15 -6.12 -12.96 15.18
CA HIS A 15 -5.82 -11.55 15.39
C HIS A 15 -6.65 -11.07 16.58
N GLU A 16 -6.01 -11.06 17.73
CA GLU A 16 -6.49 -10.32 18.89
C GLU A 16 -6.59 -8.84 18.51
N SER A 17 -7.49 -8.12 19.13
CA SER A 17 -7.80 -6.70 18.88
C SER A 17 -6.54 -5.88 18.61
N CYS A 18 -6.60 -4.98 17.62
CA CYS A 18 -5.55 -4.00 17.37
C CYS A 18 -5.24 -3.26 18.68
N ASP A 19 -4.03 -3.39 19.21
CA ASP A 19 -3.61 -2.79 20.50
C ASP A 19 -3.79 -1.28 20.55
N HIS A 20 -3.86 -0.64 19.35
CA HIS A 20 -4.04 0.81 19.21
C HIS A 20 -5.49 1.28 19.39
N CYS A 21 -6.48 0.43 19.18
CA CYS A 21 -7.91 0.83 19.19
C CYS A 21 -8.88 -0.26 19.66
N GLY A 22 -8.41 -1.45 20.02
CA GLY A 22 -9.25 -2.53 20.56
C GLY A 22 -10.27 -3.15 19.58
N HIS A 23 -10.21 -2.82 18.28
CA HIS A 23 -11.17 -3.27 17.27
C HIS A 23 -10.45 -3.88 16.05
N HIS A 24 -11.05 -4.93 15.48
CA HIS A 24 -10.63 -5.45 14.17
C HIS A 24 -11.06 -4.48 13.07
N HIS A 25 -10.07 -3.89 12.38
CA HIS A 25 -10.33 -3.02 11.25
C HIS A 25 -10.09 -3.77 9.96
N GLU A 26 -11.11 -3.80 9.13
CA GLU A 26 -11.11 -4.48 7.84
C GLU A 26 -11.14 -3.46 6.69
N LEU A 27 -10.27 -3.66 5.71
CA LEU A 27 -10.37 -3.05 4.39
C LEU A 27 -11.03 -4.06 3.45
N ARG A 28 -12.17 -3.67 2.88
CA ARG A 28 -12.89 -4.49 1.92
C ARG A 28 -13.02 -3.78 0.58
N VAL A 29 -12.60 -4.45 -0.47
CA VAL A 29 -12.78 -4.04 -1.86
C VAL A 29 -13.77 -5.00 -2.48
N GLU A 30 -14.85 -4.49 -3.08
CA GLU A 30 -15.93 -5.30 -3.63
C GLU A 30 -16.21 -4.93 -5.08
N GLY A 31 -15.91 -5.85 -5.99
CA GLY A 31 -16.20 -5.73 -7.42
C GLY A 31 -15.61 -4.47 -8.06
N LEU A 32 -14.45 -4.01 -7.61
CA LEU A 32 -13.87 -2.74 -8.01
C LEU A 32 -13.57 -2.70 -9.51
N GLN A 33 -14.04 -1.65 -10.17
CA GLN A 33 -13.75 -1.35 -11.57
C GLN A 33 -13.18 0.05 -11.70
N VAL A 34 -12.11 0.18 -12.49
CA VAL A 34 -11.48 1.48 -12.80
C VAL A 34 -11.22 1.55 -14.30
N ARG A 35 -11.65 2.65 -14.93
CA ARG A 35 -11.45 2.94 -16.35
C ARG A 35 -10.73 4.27 -16.54
N TYR A 36 -9.77 4.27 -17.46
CA TYR A 36 -9.13 5.46 -17.98
C TYR A 36 -9.63 5.67 -19.42
N ARG A 37 -10.59 6.58 -19.62
CA ARG A 37 -11.26 6.75 -20.91
C ARG A 37 -11.86 5.42 -21.37
N GLU A 38 -11.34 4.87 -22.49
CA GLU A 38 -11.79 3.59 -23.06
C GLU A 38 -11.06 2.36 -22.52
N VAL A 39 -9.97 2.55 -21.75
CA VAL A 39 -9.16 1.45 -21.24
C VAL A 39 -9.63 1.03 -19.85
N GLU A 40 -10.01 -0.24 -19.71
CA GLU A 40 -10.35 -0.85 -18.44
C GLU A 40 -9.07 -1.28 -17.73
N ALA A 41 -8.67 -0.51 -16.70
CA ALA A 41 -7.45 -0.77 -15.93
C ALA A 41 -7.66 -1.83 -14.85
N LEU A 42 -8.87 -1.87 -14.26
CA LEU A 42 -9.28 -2.90 -13.28
C LEU A 42 -10.71 -3.34 -13.54
N ASN A 43 -10.94 -4.66 -13.43
CA ASN A 43 -12.25 -5.27 -13.67
C ASN A 43 -12.58 -6.29 -12.57
N GLY A 44 -13.50 -5.92 -11.68
CA GLY A 44 -14.10 -6.83 -10.71
C GLY A 44 -13.18 -7.25 -9.56
N VAL A 45 -12.21 -6.40 -9.16
CA VAL A 45 -11.29 -6.73 -8.07
C VAL A 45 -12.05 -6.78 -6.74
N SER A 46 -11.92 -7.93 -6.05
CA SER A 46 -12.49 -8.14 -4.72
C SER A 46 -11.44 -8.74 -3.79
N MET A 47 -11.28 -8.13 -2.60
CA MET A 47 -10.40 -8.61 -1.53
C MET A 47 -10.89 -8.09 -0.19
N SER A 48 -10.57 -8.83 0.88
CA SER A 48 -10.86 -8.41 2.26
C SER A 48 -9.66 -8.77 3.13
N THR A 49 -9.08 -7.76 3.77
CA THR A 49 -7.90 -7.91 4.63
C THR A 49 -8.03 -7.02 5.86
N SER A 50 -7.31 -7.34 6.92
CA SER A 50 -7.44 -6.67 8.21
C SER A 50 -6.17 -5.98 8.66
N CYS A 51 -6.28 -5.10 9.63
CA CYS A 51 -5.13 -4.55 10.36
C CYS A 51 -4.23 -5.68 10.90
N GLY A 52 -2.92 -5.41 10.93
CA GLY A 52 -1.92 -6.39 11.31
C GLY A 52 -1.44 -7.28 10.16
N SER A 53 -1.98 -7.11 8.94
CA SER A 53 -1.55 -7.87 7.76
C SER A 53 -0.64 -7.05 6.84
N CYS A 54 0.31 -7.75 6.22
CA CYS A 54 1.13 -7.27 5.13
C CYS A 54 0.71 -7.97 3.84
N VAL A 55 0.18 -7.22 2.87
CA VAL A 55 -0.40 -7.74 1.62
C VAL A 55 0.49 -7.40 0.44
N ALA A 56 0.89 -8.39 -0.35
CA ALA A 56 1.58 -8.20 -1.62
C ALA A 56 0.58 -8.03 -2.78
N LEU A 57 0.81 -7.06 -3.66
CA LEU A 57 0.16 -6.96 -4.96
C LEU A 57 1.15 -7.44 -6.03
N ILE A 58 0.89 -8.58 -6.64
CA ILE A 58 1.78 -9.23 -7.62
C ILE A 58 1.08 -9.28 -8.97
N GLY A 59 1.84 -8.98 -10.02
CA GLY A 59 1.38 -9.06 -11.41
C GLY A 59 2.31 -8.36 -12.37
N PRO A 60 2.15 -8.55 -13.69
CA PRO A 60 2.99 -7.91 -14.71
C PRO A 60 2.92 -6.39 -14.68
N ASN A 61 3.82 -5.74 -15.41
CA ASN A 61 3.74 -4.30 -15.63
C ASN A 61 2.44 -3.98 -16.38
N GLY A 62 1.76 -2.92 -15.95
CA GLY A 62 0.45 -2.58 -16.50
C GLY A 62 -0.75 -3.36 -15.91
N ALA A 63 -0.54 -4.36 -15.05
CA ALA A 63 -1.61 -5.18 -14.45
C ALA A 63 -2.66 -4.42 -13.62
N GLY A 64 -2.43 -3.14 -13.33
CA GLY A 64 -3.35 -2.30 -12.55
C GLY A 64 -2.97 -2.17 -11.07
N LYS A 65 -1.78 -2.62 -10.63
CA LYS A 65 -1.33 -2.55 -9.22
C LYS A 65 -1.38 -1.13 -8.66
N SER A 66 -0.70 -0.18 -9.31
CA SER A 66 -0.72 1.24 -8.92
C SER A 66 -2.11 1.87 -9.01
N THR A 67 -2.92 1.42 -9.98
CA THR A 67 -4.31 1.86 -10.12
C THR A 67 -5.15 1.40 -8.92
N LEU A 68 -4.98 0.16 -8.47
CA LEU A 68 -5.65 -0.38 -7.29
C LEU A 68 -5.26 0.41 -6.03
N LEU A 69 -3.97 0.61 -5.80
CA LEU A 69 -3.48 1.40 -4.65
C LEU A 69 -4.05 2.82 -4.66
N LYS A 70 -3.99 3.52 -5.81
CA LYS A 70 -4.55 4.87 -5.96
C LYS A 70 -6.06 4.91 -5.77
N ALA A 71 -6.80 3.89 -6.22
CA ALA A 71 -8.24 3.79 -6.01
C ALA A 71 -8.58 3.58 -4.53
N ILE A 72 -7.84 2.70 -3.82
CA ILE A 72 -8.00 2.52 -2.36
C ILE A 72 -7.67 3.81 -1.61
N ALA A 73 -6.65 4.56 -2.04
CA ALA A 73 -6.31 5.87 -1.46
C ALA A 73 -7.34 6.97 -1.75
N GLY A 74 -8.34 6.72 -2.59
CA GLY A 74 -9.32 7.72 -3.03
C GLY A 74 -8.75 8.77 -3.98
N LEU A 75 -7.61 8.50 -4.62
CA LEU A 75 -6.93 9.37 -5.57
C LEU A 75 -7.46 9.22 -7.00
N LEU A 76 -8.21 8.15 -7.27
CA LEU A 76 -8.82 7.88 -8.56
C LEU A 76 -10.32 7.62 -8.40
N PRO A 77 -11.14 8.12 -9.33
CA PRO A 77 -12.55 7.76 -9.37
C PRO A 77 -12.71 6.29 -9.75
N VAL A 78 -13.65 5.61 -9.12
CA VAL A 78 -14.02 4.22 -9.44
C VAL A 78 -15.22 4.22 -10.37
N SER A 79 -15.19 3.33 -11.39
CA SER A 79 -16.28 3.20 -12.38
C SER A 79 -17.37 2.25 -11.90
N GLY A 80 -17.03 1.34 -10.97
CA GLY A 80 -17.94 0.37 -10.38
C GLY A 80 -17.36 -0.27 -9.12
N GLY A 81 -18.21 -0.93 -8.35
CA GLY A 81 -17.83 -1.52 -7.08
C GLY A 81 -17.72 -0.50 -5.93
N ARG A 82 -17.12 -0.93 -4.82
CA ARG A 82 -16.93 -0.08 -3.64
C ARG A 82 -15.72 -0.49 -2.83
N ILE A 83 -15.17 0.48 -2.11
CA ILE A 83 -14.08 0.31 -1.15
C ILE A 83 -14.62 0.73 0.21
N LEU A 84 -14.48 -0.14 1.19
CA LEU A 84 -14.95 0.06 2.55
C LEU A 84 -13.77 -0.04 3.52
N TRP A 85 -13.65 0.92 4.40
CA TRP A 85 -12.76 0.88 5.54
C TRP A 85 -13.59 0.94 6.83
N ARG A 86 -13.45 -0.02 7.72
CA ARG A 86 -14.28 -0.15 8.91
C ARG A 86 -15.79 -0.14 8.59
N GLY A 87 -16.18 -0.80 7.49
CA GLY A 87 -17.57 -0.82 7.02
C GLY A 87 -18.07 0.48 6.39
N THR A 88 -17.29 1.55 6.41
CA THR A 88 -17.65 2.85 5.84
C THR A 88 -17.00 3.02 4.46
N LYS A 89 -17.75 3.54 3.48
CA LYS A 89 -17.21 3.83 2.16
C LYS A 89 -16.05 4.82 2.26
N VAL A 90 -14.90 4.45 1.67
CA VAL A 90 -13.72 5.33 1.65
C VAL A 90 -14.05 6.60 0.90
N ALA A 91 -13.93 7.73 1.61
CA ALA A 91 -14.10 9.04 1.03
C ALA A 91 -12.87 9.41 0.18
N LYS A 92 -13.04 10.39 -0.71
CA LYS A 92 -11.99 10.91 -1.61
C LYS A 92 -10.71 11.35 -0.89
N TRP A 93 -10.77 11.62 0.40
CA TRP A 93 -9.67 11.97 1.29
C TRP A 93 -9.86 11.25 2.63
N SER A 94 -9.11 10.17 2.84
CA SER A 94 -9.08 9.51 4.13
C SER A 94 -7.81 9.87 4.90
N ARG A 95 -7.97 10.37 6.12
CA ARG A 95 -6.85 10.62 7.03
C ARG A 95 -6.20 9.32 7.51
N GLU A 96 -6.93 8.22 7.42
CA GLU A 96 -6.51 6.90 7.89
C GLU A 96 -5.76 6.09 6.84
N ILE A 97 -5.69 6.57 5.60
CA ILE A 97 -5.03 5.88 4.48
C ILE A 97 -3.92 6.77 3.93
N ALA A 98 -2.69 6.29 4.00
CA ALA A 98 -1.53 6.96 3.40
C ALA A 98 -1.10 6.22 2.12
N TYR A 99 -0.78 6.98 1.08
CA TYR A 99 -0.24 6.46 -0.17
C TYR A 99 1.18 6.96 -0.42
N LEU A 100 2.07 6.03 -0.70
CA LEU A 100 3.43 6.30 -1.14
C LEU A 100 3.55 5.93 -2.62
N PRO A 101 3.78 6.91 -3.51
CA PRO A 101 3.98 6.67 -4.93
C PRO A 101 5.33 5.99 -5.20
N GLN A 102 5.47 5.44 -6.39
CA GLN A 102 6.75 4.99 -6.91
C GLN A 102 7.78 6.12 -6.88
N ARG A 103 9.03 5.76 -6.60
CA ARG A 103 10.14 6.70 -6.48
C ARG A 103 10.31 7.57 -7.73
N GLU A 104 10.11 7.02 -8.92
CA GLU A 104 10.25 7.71 -10.20
C GLU A 104 9.23 8.85 -10.40
N ASN A 105 8.12 8.83 -9.65
CA ASN A 105 7.08 9.84 -9.71
C ASN A 105 7.29 10.99 -8.72
N VAL A 106 8.45 11.06 -8.05
CA VAL A 106 8.79 12.07 -7.05
C VAL A 106 9.87 12.98 -7.60
N ASP A 107 9.64 14.29 -7.52
CA ASP A 107 10.67 15.29 -7.82
C ASP A 107 11.66 15.37 -6.64
N TRP A 108 12.79 14.71 -6.79
CA TRP A 108 13.84 14.64 -5.78
C TRP A 108 14.70 15.91 -5.71
N ASP A 109 14.68 16.73 -6.74
CA ASP A 109 15.45 17.98 -6.82
C ASP A 109 14.69 19.16 -6.17
N PHE A 110 13.45 18.92 -5.76
CA PHE A 110 12.66 19.92 -5.04
C PHE A 110 13.37 20.33 -3.74
N PRO A 111 13.61 21.66 -3.49
CA PRO A 111 14.41 22.15 -2.38
C PRO A 111 13.66 22.06 -1.04
N ILE A 112 13.46 20.85 -0.54
CA ILE A 112 12.79 20.58 0.73
C ILE A 112 13.66 19.72 1.63
N THR A 113 13.61 19.97 2.93
CA THR A 113 14.33 19.17 3.94
C THR A 113 13.56 17.91 4.30
N VAL A 114 14.24 16.95 4.91
CA VAL A 114 13.64 15.74 5.49
C VAL A 114 12.47 16.09 6.40
N ARG A 115 12.70 17.00 7.37
CA ARG A 115 11.65 17.47 8.27
C ARG A 115 10.48 18.11 7.52
N GLY A 116 10.76 18.87 6.47
CA GLY A 116 9.74 19.48 5.61
C GLY A 116 8.84 18.42 4.96
N VAL A 117 9.42 17.34 4.40
CA VAL A 117 8.64 16.24 3.80
C VAL A 117 7.81 15.53 4.86
N VAL A 118 8.39 15.21 6.04
CA VAL A 118 7.65 14.52 7.11
C VAL A 118 6.48 15.36 7.62
N ARG A 119 6.67 16.68 7.75
CA ARG A 119 5.61 17.64 8.12
C ARG A 119 4.43 17.62 7.15
N MET A 120 4.66 17.35 5.86
CA MET A 120 3.56 17.23 4.88
C MET A 120 2.57 16.13 5.26
N GLY A 121 2.99 15.12 6.02
CA GLY A 121 2.11 14.07 6.55
C GLY A 121 1.02 14.59 7.49
N ARG A 122 1.17 15.77 8.10
CA ARG A 122 0.18 16.34 9.02
C ARG A 122 -0.90 17.19 8.35
N TYR A 123 -0.72 17.61 7.09
CA TYR A 123 -1.74 18.41 6.40
C TYR A 123 -3.14 17.78 6.34
N PRO A 124 -3.32 16.46 6.18
CA PRO A 124 -4.63 15.85 6.24
C PRO A 124 -5.36 16.08 7.56
N GLN A 125 -4.64 16.18 8.69
CA GLN A 125 -5.18 16.43 10.02
C GLN A 125 -5.30 17.92 10.33
N ALA A 126 -4.19 18.66 10.15
CA ALA A 126 -4.09 20.08 10.52
C ALA A 126 -4.82 21.01 9.53
N GLY A 127 -4.90 20.62 8.25
CA GLY A 127 -5.34 21.51 7.17
C GLY A 127 -4.21 22.47 6.70
N TRP A 128 -4.44 23.13 5.55
CA TRP A 128 -3.42 23.96 4.88
C TRP A 128 -3.16 25.32 5.53
N TRP A 129 -4.12 25.82 6.30
CA TRP A 129 -4.12 27.20 6.80
C TRP A 129 -3.89 27.32 8.30
N ARG A 130 -3.87 26.21 9.02
CA ARG A 130 -3.66 26.21 10.47
C ARG A 130 -2.18 25.95 10.78
N PRO A 131 -1.60 26.66 11.75
CA PRO A 131 -0.30 26.27 12.28
C PRO A 131 -0.39 24.87 12.90
N PHE A 132 0.70 24.14 12.85
CA PHE A 132 0.78 22.84 13.51
C PHE A 132 0.69 23.00 15.02
N SER A 133 -0.08 22.12 15.64
CA SER A 133 -0.20 22.03 17.10
C SER A 133 1.03 21.36 17.72
N ALA A 134 1.15 21.37 19.04
CA ALA A 134 2.16 20.61 19.75
C ALA A 134 2.06 19.09 19.49
N ASP A 135 0.83 18.57 19.33
CA ASP A 135 0.60 17.17 18.98
C ASP A 135 1.07 16.85 17.58
N ASP A 136 0.90 17.77 16.61
CA ASP A 136 1.42 17.60 15.25
C ASP A 136 2.95 17.55 15.24
N GLU A 137 3.62 18.47 15.94
CA GLU A 137 5.08 18.46 16.04
C GLU A 137 5.59 17.19 16.77
N THR A 138 4.85 16.69 17.76
CA THR A 138 5.18 15.43 18.45
C THR A 138 5.07 14.25 17.50
N ALA A 139 4.01 14.17 16.68
CA ALA A 139 3.84 13.12 15.68
C ALA A 139 4.93 13.16 14.61
N ILE A 140 5.33 14.36 14.15
CA ILE A 140 6.44 14.55 13.22
C ILE A 140 7.75 14.05 13.82
N GLN A 141 8.04 14.45 15.06
CA GLN A 141 9.28 14.09 15.73
C GLN A 141 9.38 12.57 15.95
N ARG A 142 8.30 11.94 16.44
CA ARG A 142 8.20 10.47 16.58
C ARG A 142 8.44 9.74 15.26
N ALA A 143 7.85 10.22 14.17
CA ALA A 143 8.02 9.61 12.84
C ALA A 143 9.47 9.70 12.34
N ILE A 144 10.15 10.83 12.59
CA ILE A 144 11.56 11.05 12.27
C ILE A 144 12.44 10.08 13.08
N GLU A 145 12.22 9.98 14.38
CA GLU A 145 12.98 9.11 15.28
C GLU A 145 12.77 7.64 14.93
N TRP A 146 11.53 7.23 14.69
CA TRP A 146 11.20 5.84 14.36
C TRP A 146 11.84 5.37 13.06
N MET A 147 12.04 6.28 12.10
CA MET A 147 12.72 6.00 10.84
C MET A 147 14.24 6.24 10.90
N ASP A 148 14.81 6.51 12.07
CA ASP A 148 16.24 6.80 12.23
C ASP A 148 16.73 7.91 11.29
N LEU A 149 16.01 9.04 11.31
CA LEU A 149 16.26 10.22 10.48
C LEU A 149 16.63 11.47 11.29
N ALA A 150 16.82 11.35 12.60
CA ALA A 150 17.00 12.50 13.50
C ALA A 150 18.18 13.40 13.08
N GLU A 151 19.32 12.81 12.72
CA GLU A 151 20.51 13.53 12.27
C GLU A 151 20.40 14.09 10.84
N LEU A 152 19.38 13.69 10.10
CA LEU A 152 19.15 14.08 8.71
C LEU A 152 18.05 15.12 8.57
N GLY A 153 17.39 15.52 9.65
CA GLY A 153 16.19 16.33 9.65
C GLY A 153 16.28 17.62 8.83
N ASP A 154 17.42 18.29 8.87
CA ASP A 154 17.67 19.56 8.17
C ASP A 154 18.34 19.37 6.81
N ARG A 155 18.70 18.14 6.42
CA ARG A 155 19.26 17.87 5.08
C ARG A 155 18.17 17.93 4.02
N GLN A 156 18.55 18.36 2.83
CA GLN A 156 17.69 18.30 1.65
C GLN A 156 17.51 16.85 1.19
N ILE A 157 16.32 16.51 0.68
CA ILE A 157 16.01 15.16 0.21
C ILE A 157 16.88 14.73 -0.98
N SER A 158 17.31 15.67 -1.82
CA SER A 158 18.23 15.42 -2.94
C SER A 158 19.61 14.90 -2.51
N ALA A 159 20.05 15.25 -1.28
CA ALA A 159 21.35 14.84 -0.74
C ALA A 159 21.33 13.47 -0.05
N LEU A 160 20.21 12.75 -0.09
CA LEU A 160 20.01 11.47 0.58
C LEU A 160 20.24 10.28 -0.35
N SER A 161 20.71 9.15 0.21
CA SER A 161 20.70 7.87 -0.50
C SER A 161 19.27 7.39 -0.77
N GLY A 162 19.08 6.46 -1.74
CA GLY A 162 17.76 5.91 -2.05
C GLY A 162 17.04 5.29 -0.87
N GLY A 163 17.76 4.56 -0.02
CA GLY A 163 17.19 3.98 1.19
C GLY A 163 16.81 5.03 2.23
N GLN A 164 17.58 6.12 2.35
CA GLN A 164 17.22 7.25 3.22
C GLN A 164 15.98 7.98 2.69
N GLN A 165 15.91 8.23 1.39
CA GLN A 165 14.74 8.83 0.74
C GLN A 165 13.47 8.00 1.01
N GLN A 166 13.57 6.66 0.88
CA GLN A 166 12.44 5.76 1.16
C GLN A 166 11.98 5.87 2.62
N ARG A 167 12.94 5.93 3.57
CA ARG A 167 12.61 6.13 4.99
C ARG A 167 11.92 7.47 5.26
N VAL A 168 12.31 8.54 4.57
CA VAL A 168 11.65 9.86 4.68
C VAL A 168 10.18 9.79 4.26
N PHE A 169 9.87 9.11 3.16
CA PHE A 169 8.49 8.96 2.71
C PHE A 169 7.66 8.08 3.64
N LEU A 170 8.26 7.03 4.20
CA LEU A 170 7.61 6.24 5.26
C LEU A 170 7.37 7.09 6.52
N ALA A 171 8.36 7.89 6.93
CA ALA A 171 8.18 8.81 8.05
C ALA A 171 7.03 9.80 7.81
N ARG A 172 6.87 10.31 6.58
CA ARG A 172 5.72 11.15 6.20
C ARG A 172 4.39 10.42 6.40
N ALA A 173 4.31 9.14 5.98
CA ALA A 173 3.10 8.33 6.15
C ALA A 173 2.82 8.04 7.62
N LEU A 174 3.86 7.83 8.43
CA LEU A 174 3.75 7.64 9.88
C LEU A 174 3.29 8.91 10.59
N ALA A 175 3.85 10.07 10.21
CA ALA A 175 3.42 11.36 10.74
C ALA A 175 1.94 11.65 10.45
N GLN A 176 1.37 11.06 9.39
CA GLN A 176 -0.07 11.09 9.12
C GLN A 176 -0.87 10.25 10.13
N GLU A 177 -0.22 9.37 10.92
CA GLU A 177 -0.88 8.41 11.82
C GLU A 177 -1.91 7.52 11.09
N ALA A 178 -1.61 7.18 9.83
CA ALA A 178 -2.48 6.35 9.01
C ALA A 178 -2.50 4.90 9.51
N HIS A 179 -3.68 4.29 9.48
CA HIS A 179 -3.86 2.87 9.78
C HIS A 179 -3.57 1.98 8.57
N VAL A 180 -3.76 2.48 7.36
CA VAL A 180 -3.51 1.77 6.12
C VAL A 180 -2.37 2.46 5.36
N LEU A 181 -1.34 1.70 5.05
CA LEU A 181 -0.19 2.15 4.27
C LEU A 181 -0.20 1.46 2.89
N LEU A 182 -0.34 2.25 1.85
CA LEU A 182 -0.35 1.80 0.46
C LEU A 182 0.97 2.18 -0.18
N LEU A 183 1.79 1.19 -0.53
CA LEU A 183 3.16 1.38 -0.98
C LEU A 183 3.31 0.91 -2.43
N ASP A 184 3.65 1.82 -3.32
CA ASP A 184 3.83 1.48 -4.73
C ASP A 184 5.32 1.24 -5.03
N GLU A 185 5.68 -0.03 -5.22
CA GLU A 185 7.04 -0.54 -5.45
C GLU A 185 8.08 -0.03 -4.43
N PRO A 186 7.87 -0.22 -3.12
CA PRO A 186 8.72 0.37 -2.10
C PRO A 186 10.15 -0.19 -2.07
N PHE A 187 10.42 -1.33 -2.70
CA PHE A 187 11.74 -1.99 -2.72
C PHE A 187 12.58 -1.65 -3.96
N THR A 188 12.00 -0.95 -4.95
CA THR A 188 12.67 -0.64 -6.22
C THR A 188 13.85 0.30 -6.01
N GLY A 189 15.00 -0.04 -6.60
CA GLY A 189 16.22 0.76 -6.51
C GLY A 189 16.95 0.71 -5.16
N LEU A 190 16.55 -0.18 -4.23
CA LEU A 190 17.24 -0.40 -2.97
C LEU A 190 18.27 -1.51 -3.06
N ASP A 191 19.43 -1.33 -2.41
CA ASP A 191 20.39 -2.38 -2.16
C ASP A 191 19.84 -3.43 -1.16
N ARG A 192 20.52 -4.57 -1.04
CA ARG A 192 20.09 -5.68 -0.20
C ARG A 192 19.94 -5.30 1.27
N THR A 193 20.83 -4.47 1.80
CA THR A 193 20.78 -4.02 3.20
C THR A 193 19.55 -3.15 3.45
N SER A 194 19.30 -2.19 2.56
CA SER A 194 18.13 -1.31 2.61
C SER A 194 16.81 -2.09 2.42
N LYS A 195 16.79 -3.11 1.53
CA LYS A 195 15.62 -4.01 1.38
C LYS A 195 15.31 -4.74 2.68
N ASN A 196 16.32 -5.33 3.34
CA ASN A 196 16.13 -6.03 4.61
C ASN A 196 15.64 -5.09 5.73
N ALA A 197 16.21 -3.89 5.81
CA ALA A 197 15.78 -2.89 6.77
C ALA A 197 14.31 -2.47 6.54
N LEU A 198 13.93 -2.26 5.28
CA LEU A 198 12.56 -1.93 4.91
C LEU A 198 11.60 -3.08 5.25
N ALA A 199 11.93 -4.33 4.91
CA ALA A 199 11.11 -5.50 5.23
C ALA A 199 10.86 -5.61 6.75
N LYS A 200 11.91 -5.40 7.57
CA LYS A 200 11.77 -5.35 9.03
C LYS A 200 10.85 -4.21 9.47
N THR A 201 10.98 -3.03 8.86
CA THR A 201 10.12 -1.89 9.14
C THR A 201 8.66 -2.19 8.84
N LEU A 202 8.35 -2.82 7.68
CA LEU A 202 6.97 -3.18 7.34
C LEU A 202 6.39 -4.18 8.33
N ARG A 203 7.19 -5.17 8.77
CA ARG A 203 6.78 -6.13 9.80
C ARG A 203 6.47 -5.44 11.13
N ASN A 204 7.35 -4.56 11.61
CA ASN A 204 7.09 -3.81 12.84
C ASN A 204 5.78 -2.99 12.75
N LEU A 205 5.50 -2.41 11.57
CA LEU A 205 4.25 -1.65 11.34
C LEU A 205 3.01 -2.53 11.43
N THR A 206 3.07 -3.75 10.90
CA THR A 206 1.95 -4.69 11.00
C THR A 206 1.78 -5.22 12.43
N GLU A 207 2.88 -5.48 13.14
CA GLU A 207 2.85 -5.85 14.57
C GLU A 207 2.24 -4.74 15.45
N GLU A 208 2.39 -3.47 15.07
CA GLU A 208 1.70 -2.32 15.69
C GLU A 208 0.21 -2.21 15.27
N GLY A 209 -0.32 -3.18 14.53
CA GLY A 209 -1.70 -3.21 14.10
C GLY A 209 -2.01 -2.34 12.88
N ARG A 210 -1.03 -1.96 12.06
CA ARG A 210 -1.27 -1.27 10.78
C ARG A 210 -1.51 -2.29 9.67
N LEU A 211 -2.30 -1.91 8.66
CA LEU A 211 -2.42 -2.65 7.43
C LEU A 211 -1.42 -2.09 6.41
N VAL A 212 -0.58 -2.96 5.86
CA VAL A 212 0.36 -2.59 4.78
C VAL A 212 -0.06 -3.31 3.51
N ILE A 213 -0.22 -2.58 2.40
CA ILE A 213 -0.47 -3.15 1.06
C ILE A 213 0.62 -2.60 0.15
N ALA A 214 1.46 -3.46 -0.40
CA ALA A 214 2.58 -3.05 -1.24
C ALA A 214 2.57 -3.76 -2.59
N SER A 215 2.78 -3.02 -3.69
CA SER A 215 3.10 -3.64 -4.96
C SER A 215 4.53 -4.17 -4.92
N HIS A 216 4.74 -5.37 -5.47
CA HIS A 216 6.00 -6.08 -5.41
C HIS A 216 6.27 -6.83 -6.71
N HIS A 217 7.53 -6.91 -7.13
CA HIS A 217 7.92 -7.57 -8.38
C HIS A 217 8.97 -8.68 -8.20
N ASP A 218 9.60 -8.74 -7.02
CA ASP A 218 10.60 -9.74 -6.67
C ASP A 218 9.91 -10.95 -6.02
N LEU A 219 9.66 -11.99 -6.82
CA LEU A 219 8.90 -13.17 -6.38
C LEU A 219 9.61 -13.97 -5.29
N ASP A 220 10.95 -13.90 -5.22
CA ASP A 220 11.74 -14.71 -4.28
C ASP A 220 11.55 -14.25 -2.83
N THR A 221 11.26 -12.98 -2.62
CA THR A 221 11.15 -12.38 -1.28
C THR A 221 9.71 -12.31 -0.74
N VAL A 222 8.70 -12.67 -1.55
CA VAL A 222 7.27 -12.55 -1.16
C VAL A 222 6.96 -13.34 0.10
N ARG A 223 7.43 -14.59 0.19
CA ARG A 223 7.15 -15.50 1.34
C ARG A 223 7.75 -15.01 2.66
N ASP A 224 8.82 -14.22 2.57
CA ASP A 224 9.55 -13.75 3.76
C ASP A 224 8.95 -12.45 4.33
N ILE A 225 8.22 -11.67 3.49
CA ILE A 225 7.79 -10.33 3.83
C ILE A 225 6.28 -10.26 4.09
N TYR A 226 5.47 -11.00 3.32
CA TYR A 226 4.03 -10.81 3.24
C TYR A 226 3.23 -11.98 3.81
N ASP A 227 2.10 -11.66 4.43
CA ASP A 227 1.16 -12.62 4.99
C ASP A 227 0.13 -13.07 3.93
N GLU A 228 -0.33 -12.12 3.13
CA GLU A 228 -1.34 -12.31 2.09
C GLU A 228 -0.84 -11.82 0.73
N VAL A 229 -1.41 -12.33 -0.34
CA VAL A 229 -1.09 -11.93 -1.71
C VAL A 229 -2.35 -11.78 -2.55
N LEU A 230 -2.41 -10.70 -3.33
CA LEU A 230 -3.33 -10.53 -4.45
C LEU A 230 -2.55 -10.68 -5.76
N LEU A 231 -2.84 -11.73 -6.50
CA LEU A 231 -2.37 -11.94 -7.87
C LEU A 231 -3.31 -11.21 -8.83
N LEU A 232 -2.77 -10.23 -9.55
CA LEU A 232 -3.55 -9.28 -10.34
C LEU A 232 -3.03 -9.20 -11.78
N ASN A 233 -3.96 -9.27 -12.73
CA ASN A 233 -3.71 -8.92 -14.14
C ASN A 233 -5.00 -8.32 -14.74
N HIS A 234 -5.23 -7.01 -14.55
CA HIS A 234 -6.47 -6.28 -14.77
C HIS A 234 -7.68 -6.85 -14.01
N LYS A 235 -7.67 -8.15 -13.76
CA LYS A 235 -8.67 -8.91 -12.97
C LYS A 235 -7.95 -9.61 -11.82
N PRO A 236 -8.63 -9.86 -10.70
CA PRO A 236 -8.06 -10.69 -9.66
C PRO A 236 -7.94 -12.13 -10.17
N ILE A 237 -6.75 -12.70 -10.04
CA ILE A 237 -6.50 -14.11 -10.35
C ILE A 237 -6.75 -14.95 -9.09
N ALA A 238 -6.15 -14.53 -7.97
CA ALA A 238 -6.34 -15.13 -6.66
C ALA A 238 -6.01 -14.14 -5.56
N PHE A 239 -6.64 -14.27 -4.38
CA PHE A 239 -6.34 -13.52 -3.16
C PHE A 239 -6.42 -14.44 -1.95
N GLY A 240 -5.48 -14.31 -1.02
CA GLY A 240 -5.46 -15.02 0.25
C GLY A 240 -4.06 -15.16 0.83
N PRO A 241 -3.88 -16.05 1.84
CA PRO A 241 -2.59 -16.30 2.48
C PRO A 241 -1.50 -16.68 1.46
N VAL A 242 -0.30 -16.12 1.64
CA VAL A 242 0.84 -16.39 0.74
C VAL A 242 1.13 -17.89 0.67
N ALA A 243 1.03 -18.60 1.81
CA ALA A 243 1.30 -20.04 1.87
C ALA A 243 0.38 -20.88 0.96
N GLU A 244 -0.86 -20.42 0.73
CA GLU A 244 -1.89 -21.13 -0.04
C GLU A 244 -1.95 -20.66 -1.49
N ILE A 245 -1.90 -19.34 -1.70
CA ILE A 245 -2.16 -18.71 -3.00
C ILE A 245 -0.90 -18.58 -3.85
N PHE A 246 0.29 -18.37 -3.24
CA PHE A 246 1.51 -18.11 -3.97
C PHE A 246 2.16 -19.40 -4.48
N THR A 247 1.52 -20.04 -5.46
CA THR A 247 1.94 -21.30 -6.11
C THR A 247 2.44 -21.03 -7.54
N GLY A 248 3.30 -21.94 -8.06
CA GLY A 248 3.81 -21.85 -9.45
C GLY A 248 2.68 -21.72 -10.46
N GLU A 249 1.61 -22.51 -10.34
CA GLU A 249 0.45 -22.49 -11.24
C GLU A 249 -0.25 -21.12 -11.24
N GLN A 250 -0.48 -20.52 -10.07
CA GLN A 250 -1.14 -19.23 -9.97
C GLN A 250 -0.25 -18.08 -10.48
N ILE A 251 1.07 -18.19 -10.25
CA ILE A 251 2.05 -17.23 -10.78
C ILE A 251 2.06 -17.31 -12.31
N GLU A 252 2.16 -18.49 -12.90
CA GLU A 252 2.11 -18.67 -14.34
C GLU A 252 0.83 -18.11 -14.94
N LYS A 253 -0.35 -18.37 -14.36
CA LYS A 253 -1.62 -17.78 -14.78
C LYS A 253 -1.59 -16.26 -14.75
N THR A 254 -0.97 -15.68 -13.72
CA THR A 254 -0.90 -14.22 -13.55
C THR A 254 -0.07 -13.56 -14.63
N PHE A 255 1.04 -14.19 -15.04
CA PHE A 255 1.97 -13.64 -16.02
C PHE A 255 1.72 -14.11 -17.46
N ALA A 256 1.05 -15.25 -17.69
CA ALA A 256 0.77 -15.80 -19.03
C ALA A 256 -0.23 -14.94 -19.85
N THR A 257 -1.14 -14.22 -19.19
CA THR A 257 -2.20 -13.44 -19.86
C THR A 257 -1.69 -12.14 -20.50
N GLY A 258 -0.42 -11.75 -20.25
CA GLY A 258 0.20 -10.55 -20.83
C GLY A 258 0.79 -10.74 -22.24
N ALA A 259 0.84 -11.98 -22.77
CA ALA A 259 1.51 -12.26 -24.05
C ALA A 259 0.62 -12.12 -25.29
N VAL A 260 -0.67 -11.87 -25.16
CA VAL A 260 -1.62 -11.91 -26.31
C VAL A 260 -1.99 -10.52 -26.89
N ALA A 261 -1.66 -9.41 -26.24
CA ALA A 261 -2.03 -8.08 -26.71
C ALA A 261 -0.99 -7.37 -27.61
N GLY A 262 0.10 -8.06 -28.00
CA GLY A 262 1.23 -7.43 -28.72
C GLY A 262 1.52 -7.95 -30.12
N LYS A 263 0.65 -8.75 -30.76
CA LYS A 263 0.87 -9.24 -32.14
C LYS A 263 -0.39 -9.13 -33.00
N GLU A 264 -0.80 -7.92 -33.28
CA GLU A 264 -1.60 -7.61 -34.48
C GLU A 264 -1.48 -6.13 -34.75
N GLN A 265 -0.38 -5.74 -35.39
CA GLN A 265 -0.27 -4.61 -36.33
C GLN A 265 1.17 -4.61 -36.88
N ALA A 266 1.38 -5.38 -37.92
CA ALA A 266 2.45 -5.18 -38.90
C ALA A 266 1.77 -4.96 -40.26
#